data_26188696d3c4ca91b679d2d5a2bce2ba
#
_entry.id   26188696d3c4ca91b679d2d5a2bce2ba
#
_cell.length_a   1.000
_cell.length_b   1.000
_cell.length_c   1.000
_cell.angle_alpha   90.00
_cell.angle_beta   90.00
_cell.angle_gamma   90.00
#
_symmetry.space_group_name_H-M   'P 1'
#
loop_
_entity.id
_entity.type
_entity.pdbx_description
1 polymer ?
#
loop_
_entity_poly.entity_id
_entity_poly.type
_entity_poly.pdbx_seq_one_letter_code
_entity_poly.pdbx_strand_id
1 'polypeptide(L)'
;MSSIWADVLYEGPVPANLSDAELLEVRVRFLAPDDEPGASHPSLDPVNDLRQWRAVIERSDGYDELILWFEHDLFDQLNLIQVLSWIHGRLPSEKTVSLVMIGSFAGHPRFKGLGELRPDEIASLLDRRQRVSELQYQLAEAAWGAFRAPAPDGLDDIRRRDTSALPYLAAAITRFLQEYPWTSDGLSRTERRLLSLARESGISLISAFPRMHDDEQAYYITDGSLASTATDLARSLPPLLTLSQPAGAGADLLRGSIALTETGRAVLAGEQDRVVACGLDRWLGGVHLQSGGTLWRWDDTRQRVIPS
;
A
#
# COMPACT_ATOMS: atom_id res chain seq x y z
N MET A 1 -10.00 15.14 20.04
CA MET A 1 -10.15 15.31 18.58
C MET A 1 -9.46 14.13 17.94
N SER A 2 -10.04 13.51 16.92
CA SER A 2 -9.43 12.38 16.20
C SER A 2 -9.47 12.66 14.70
N SER A 3 -8.50 12.13 13.96
CA SER A 3 -8.44 12.18 12.50
C SER A 3 -7.89 10.87 11.98
N ILE A 4 -8.27 10.50 10.77
CA ILE A 4 -7.74 9.32 10.09
C ILE A 4 -6.66 9.79 9.12
N TRP A 5 -5.49 9.14 9.22
CA TRP A 5 -4.42 9.29 8.25
C TRP A 5 -4.45 8.09 7.32
N ALA A 6 -4.98 8.26 6.14
CA ALA A 6 -5.21 7.17 5.21
C ALA A 6 -4.90 7.61 3.79
N ASP A 7 -3.71 7.24 3.29
CA ASP A 7 -3.34 7.33 1.88
C ASP A 7 -2.88 5.96 1.40
N VAL A 8 -3.34 5.51 0.26
CA VAL A 8 -2.95 4.25 -0.37
C VAL A 8 -1.57 4.43 -1.03
N LEU A 9 -0.55 4.72 -0.20
CA LEU A 9 0.80 5.10 -0.66
C LEU A 9 1.52 4.03 -1.47
N TYR A 10 1.14 2.76 -1.31
CA TYR A 10 1.69 1.65 -2.10
C TYR A 10 1.18 1.63 -3.55
N GLU A 11 0.24 2.51 -3.90
CA GLU A 11 -0.28 2.70 -5.26
C GLU A 11 -0.07 4.14 -5.74
N GLY A 12 0.22 4.27 -7.03
CA GLY A 12 0.38 5.56 -7.68
C GLY A 12 1.65 6.32 -7.29
N PRO A 13 1.81 7.55 -7.82
CA PRO A 13 3.04 8.31 -7.70
C PRO A 13 3.22 8.95 -6.32
N VAL A 14 4.42 8.78 -5.76
CA VAL A 14 4.89 9.47 -4.54
C VAL A 14 6.31 10.00 -4.79
N PRO A 15 6.54 10.86 -5.81
CA PRO A 15 7.88 11.23 -6.23
C PRO A 15 8.61 12.11 -5.22
N ALA A 16 9.95 12.05 -5.23
CA ALA A 16 10.82 12.96 -4.49
C ALA A 16 10.78 14.40 -5.04
N ASN A 17 11.45 15.31 -4.33
CA ASN A 17 11.66 16.70 -4.75
C ASN A 17 10.39 17.54 -4.94
N LEU A 18 9.29 17.13 -4.37
CA LEU A 18 8.06 17.90 -4.27
C LEU A 18 7.88 18.42 -2.85
N SER A 19 7.38 19.65 -2.72
CA SER A 19 6.86 20.14 -1.45
C SER A 19 5.64 19.33 -0.99
N ASP A 20 5.26 19.46 0.28
CA ASP A 20 4.08 18.77 0.82
C ASP A 20 2.80 19.13 0.05
N ALA A 21 2.66 20.40 -0.38
CA ALA A 21 1.52 20.85 -1.15
C ALA A 21 1.48 20.24 -2.56
N GLU A 22 2.63 20.19 -3.25
CA GLU A 22 2.73 19.58 -4.57
C GLU A 22 2.50 18.07 -4.51
N LEU A 23 3.05 17.38 -3.49
CA LEU A 23 2.79 15.96 -3.29
C LEU A 23 1.31 15.70 -3.01
N LEU A 24 0.66 16.54 -2.19
CA LEU A 24 -0.77 16.44 -1.93
C LEU A 24 -1.57 16.54 -3.24
N GLU A 25 -1.26 17.49 -4.12
CA GLU A 25 -1.95 17.64 -5.41
C GLU A 25 -1.73 16.40 -6.32
N VAL A 26 -0.53 15.82 -6.32
CA VAL A 26 -0.25 14.56 -7.05
C VAL A 26 -1.11 13.42 -6.52
N ARG A 27 -1.20 13.27 -5.18
CA ARG A 27 -2.01 12.21 -4.55
C ARG A 27 -3.50 12.42 -4.76
N VAL A 28 -3.98 13.64 -4.62
CA VAL A 28 -5.38 14.00 -4.90
C VAL A 28 -5.77 13.62 -6.33
N ARG A 29 -4.94 13.98 -7.31
CA ARG A 29 -5.20 13.64 -8.72
C ARG A 29 -5.21 12.13 -8.97
N PHE A 30 -4.37 11.40 -8.27
CA PHE A 30 -4.35 9.94 -8.38
C PHE A 30 -5.58 9.27 -7.75
N LEU A 31 -6.03 9.75 -6.58
CA LEU A 31 -7.13 9.16 -5.82
C LEU A 31 -8.52 9.58 -6.33
N ALA A 32 -8.62 10.73 -6.97
CA ALA A 32 -9.87 11.28 -7.54
C ALA A 32 -9.63 11.74 -8.98
N PRO A 33 -9.45 10.82 -9.93
CA PRO A 33 -9.31 11.21 -11.33
C PRO A 33 -10.60 11.87 -11.84
N ASP A 34 -10.44 13.01 -12.51
CA ASP A 34 -11.54 13.90 -12.95
C ASP A 34 -12.53 13.26 -13.96
N ASP A 35 -12.24 12.07 -14.50
CA ASP A 35 -12.91 11.55 -15.69
C ASP A 35 -13.72 10.24 -15.48
N GLU A 36 -13.91 9.74 -14.25
CA GLU A 36 -14.78 8.58 -14.02
C GLU A 36 -16.14 9.00 -13.42
N PRO A 37 -17.20 9.16 -14.25
CA PRO A 37 -18.55 9.41 -13.73
C PRO A 37 -19.05 8.19 -12.96
N GLY A 38 -19.07 8.26 -11.65
CA GLY A 38 -19.63 7.23 -10.77
C GLY A 38 -18.63 6.56 -9.81
N ALA A 39 -17.36 6.94 -9.81
CA ALA A 39 -16.34 6.42 -8.88
C ALA A 39 -16.38 7.06 -7.48
N SER A 40 -17.20 8.06 -7.24
CA SER A 40 -17.35 8.65 -5.91
C SER A 40 -18.24 7.76 -5.02
N HIS A 41 -17.63 7.05 -4.10
CA HIS A 41 -18.36 6.60 -2.91
C HIS A 41 -18.85 7.86 -2.17
N PRO A 42 -20.18 8.06 -1.98
CA PRO A 42 -20.71 9.31 -1.41
C PRO A 42 -20.27 9.61 0.03
N SER A 43 -19.56 8.66 0.67
CA SER A 43 -19.12 8.74 2.06
C SER A 43 -17.62 8.97 2.25
N LEU A 44 -16.79 8.95 1.20
CA LEU A 44 -15.36 9.16 1.28
C LEU A 44 -14.98 10.31 0.35
N ASP A 45 -14.47 11.40 0.93
CA ASP A 45 -13.82 12.49 0.20
C ASP A 45 -12.30 12.41 0.46
N PRO A 46 -11.55 11.60 -0.33
CA PRO A 46 -10.11 11.40 -0.12
C PRO A 46 -9.34 12.72 -0.17
N VAL A 47 -9.81 13.66 -0.96
CA VAL A 47 -9.21 15.00 -1.10
C VAL A 47 -9.33 15.77 0.20
N ASN A 48 -10.53 15.79 0.78
CA ASN A 48 -10.77 16.45 2.05
C ASN A 48 -10.06 15.74 3.18
N ASP A 49 -10.10 14.40 3.20
CA ASP A 49 -9.44 13.58 4.21
C ASP A 49 -7.91 13.81 4.20
N LEU A 50 -7.27 13.81 3.05
CA LEU A 50 -5.84 14.09 2.91
C LEU A 50 -5.44 15.51 3.35
N ARG A 51 -6.36 16.48 3.34
CA ARG A 51 -6.12 17.84 3.83
C ARG A 51 -6.41 17.98 5.32
N GLN A 52 -7.45 17.32 5.80
CA GLN A 52 -7.93 17.52 7.17
C GLN A 52 -6.94 17.03 8.24
N TRP A 53 -6.27 15.89 8.07
CA TRP A 53 -5.39 15.38 9.09
C TRP A 53 -4.19 16.31 9.35
N ARG A 54 -3.64 16.95 8.30
CA ARG A 54 -2.59 17.97 8.46
C ARG A 54 -3.08 19.12 9.32
N ALA A 55 -4.26 19.65 8.98
CA ALA A 55 -4.87 20.75 9.71
C ALA A 55 -5.19 20.40 11.16
N VAL A 56 -5.52 19.12 11.47
CA VAL A 56 -5.73 18.67 12.86
C VAL A 56 -4.44 18.69 13.66
N ILE A 57 -3.33 18.25 13.08
CA ILE A 57 -2.01 18.27 13.74
C ILE A 57 -1.50 19.71 13.89
N GLU A 58 -1.67 20.56 12.88
CA GLU A 58 -1.24 21.95 12.91
C GLU A 58 -1.97 22.78 13.97
N ARG A 59 -3.21 22.40 14.33
CA ARG A 59 -3.97 23.04 15.44
C ARG A 59 -3.49 22.54 16.82
N SER A 60 -2.20 22.56 17.04
CA SER A 60 -1.57 22.00 18.25
C SER A 60 -1.98 22.67 19.56
N ASP A 61 -2.54 23.87 19.55
CA ASP A 61 -3.00 24.59 20.75
C ASP A 61 -4.12 23.85 21.53
N GLY A 62 -4.79 22.91 20.87
CA GLY A 62 -5.93 22.19 21.46
C GLY A 62 -5.57 20.88 22.19
N TYR A 63 -4.27 20.51 22.29
CA TYR A 63 -3.86 19.25 22.94
C TYR A 63 -2.42 19.31 23.49
N ASP A 64 -2.13 18.48 24.49
CA ASP A 64 -0.78 18.33 25.07
C ASP A 64 -0.05 17.12 24.50
N GLU A 65 -0.79 16.10 24.07
CA GLU A 65 -0.27 14.85 23.53
C GLU A 65 -0.97 14.49 22.22
N LEU A 66 -0.16 14.17 21.19
CA LEU A 66 -0.62 13.54 19.95
C LEU A 66 -0.36 12.05 20.04
N ILE A 67 -1.40 11.24 19.98
CA ILE A 67 -1.30 9.78 20.05
C ILE A 67 -1.55 9.20 18.66
N LEU A 68 -0.52 8.58 18.09
CA LEU A 68 -0.56 7.90 16.81
C LEU A 68 -0.90 6.42 17.03
N TRP A 69 -1.82 5.89 16.22
CA TRP A 69 -2.23 4.49 16.24
C TRP A 69 -1.95 3.88 14.89
N PHE A 70 -1.09 2.86 14.85
CA PHE A 70 -0.70 2.20 13.61
C PHE A 70 -0.57 0.69 13.79
N GLU A 71 -0.95 -0.03 12.76
CA GLU A 71 -0.89 -1.47 12.64
C GLU A 71 0.43 -1.91 11.97
N HIS A 72 0.60 -3.20 11.82
CA HIS A 72 1.84 -3.80 11.32
C HIS A 72 1.90 -3.92 9.80
N ASP A 73 0.81 -3.67 9.10
CA ASP A 73 0.71 -3.90 7.68
C ASP A 73 1.36 -2.78 6.83
N LEU A 74 1.48 -3.05 5.54
CA LEU A 74 2.11 -2.15 4.58
C LEU A 74 1.42 -0.79 4.50
N PHE A 75 0.08 -0.78 4.53
CA PHE A 75 -0.68 0.47 4.47
C PHE A 75 -0.32 1.38 5.64
N ASP A 76 -0.39 0.84 6.84
CA ASP A 76 -0.11 1.57 8.07
C ASP A 76 1.35 1.97 8.19
N GLN A 77 2.28 1.09 7.84
CA GLN A 77 3.71 1.39 7.96
C GLN A 77 4.18 2.48 7.00
N LEU A 78 3.64 2.54 5.77
CA LEU A 78 3.93 3.65 4.84
C LEU A 78 3.33 4.97 5.33
N ASN A 79 2.11 4.96 5.85
CA ASN A 79 1.50 6.13 6.45
C ASN A 79 2.24 6.56 7.73
N LEU A 80 2.72 5.63 8.55
CA LEU A 80 3.52 5.92 9.74
C LEU A 80 4.82 6.65 9.41
N ILE A 81 5.60 6.17 8.42
CA ILE A 81 6.84 6.85 8.05
C ILE A 81 6.57 8.23 7.43
N GLN A 82 5.47 8.39 6.72
CA GLN A 82 5.05 9.70 6.21
C GLN A 82 4.72 10.66 7.36
N VAL A 83 3.87 10.24 8.31
CA VAL A 83 3.44 11.12 9.41
C VAL A 83 4.59 11.46 10.34
N LEU A 84 5.43 10.50 10.72
CA LEU A 84 6.59 10.75 11.57
C LEU A 84 7.59 11.70 10.88
N SER A 85 7.90 11.47 9.61
CA SER A 85 8.76 12.35 8.82
C SER A 85 8.17 13.76 8.70
N TRP A 86 6.85 13.88 8.57
CA TRP A 86 6.17 15.17 8.42
C TRP A 86 6.13 15.97 9.72
N ILE A 87 5.87 15.33 10.87
CA ILE A 87 5.76 16.02 12.17
C ILE A 87 7.12 16.35 12.79
N HIS A 88 8.18 15.64 12.43
CA HIS A 88 9.50 15.86 12.98
C HIS A 88 9.97 17.31 12.74
N GLY A 89 10.30 18.01 13.82
CA GLY A 89 10.69 19.41 13.78
C GLY A 89 9.58 20.44 13.48
N ARG A 90 8.33 20.00 13.25
CA ARG A 90 7.19 20.92 13.03
C ARG A 90 6.36 21.17 14.28
N LEU A 91 6.25 20.17 15.15
CA LEU A 91 5.54 20.37 16.40
C LEU A 91 6.40 21.11 17.44
N PRO A 92 5.78 21.97 18.26
CA PRO A 92 6.44 22.62 19.38
C PRO A 92 7.07 21.60 20.33
N SER A 93 8.23 21.90 20.88
CA SER A 93 9.02 20.96 21.73
C SER A 93 8.32 20.53 23.01
N GLU A 94 7.35 21.30 23.48
CA GLU A 94 6.51 20.99 24.63
C GLU A 94 5.43 19.94 24.34
N LYS A 95 5.15 19.65 23.05
CA LYS A 95 4.16 18.66 22.66
C LYS A 95 4.76 17.25 22.74
N THR A 96 4.01 16.35 23.32
CA THR A 96 4.37 14.93 23.34
C THR A 96 3.74 14.22 22.13
N VAL A 97 4.55 13.44 21.42
CA VAL A 97 4.05 12.51 20.42
C VAL A 97 4.25 11.10 20.95
N SER A 98 3.17 10.36 21.04
CA SER A 98 3.15 8.97 21.50
C SER A 98 2.64 8.06 20.41
N LEU A 99 3.11 6.82 20.38
CA LEU A 99 2.81 5.83 19.36
C LEU A 99 2.30 4.55 20.02
N VAL A 100 1.18 4.05 19.55
CA VAL A 100 0.68 2.68 19.73
C VAL A 100 0.94 1.95 18.42
N MET A 101 1.81 0.94 18.47
CA MET A 101 2.01 0.02 17.35
C MET A 101 1.57 -1.38 17.75
N ILE A 102 0.82 -2.05 16.86
CA ILE A 102 0.29 -3.36 17.15
C ILE A 102 0.39 -4.28 15.91
N GLY A 103 0.84 -5.52 16.13
CA GLY A 103 0.88 -6.57 15.10
C GLY A 103 0.33 -7.90 15.60
N SER A 104 -0.09 -7.95 16.88
CA SER A 104 -0.72 -9.13 17.46
C SER A 104 -1.54 -8.75 18.68
N PHE A 105 -2.61 -9.46 18.94
CA PHE A 105 -3.42 -9.29 20.14
C PHE A 105 -3.79 -10.65 20.74
N ALA A 106 -3.73 -10.77 22.07
CA ALA A 106 -4.06 -12.01 22.77
C ALA A 106 -5.52 -12.42 22.49
N GLY A 107 -5.74 -13.67 22.12
CA GLY A 107 -7.06 -14.16 21.73
C GLY A 107 -7.41 -14.01 20.24
N HIS A 108 -6.56 -13.32 19.46
CA HIS A 108 -6.72 -13.14 18.01
C HIS A 108 -5.53 -13.78 17.25
N PRO A 109 -5.51 -15.09 17.01
CA PRO A 109 -4.33 -15.80 16.44
C PRO A 109 -3.99 -15.40 15.00
N ARG A 110 -4.93 -14.80 14.29
CA ARG A 110 -4.76 -14.25 12.93
C ARG A 110 -5.10 -12.77 12.92
N PHE A 111 -4.57 -12.04 13.90
CA PHE A 111 -4.81 -10.60 14.03
C PHE A 111 -4.39 -9.85 12.76
N LYS A 112 -5.34 -9.19 12.13
CA LYS A 112 -5.11 -8.41 10.91
C LYS A 112 -5.06 -6.91 11.19
N GLY A 113 -5.74 -6.45 12.25
CA GLY A 113 -5.76 -5.03 12.56
C GLY A 113 -6.74 -4.65 13.68
N LEU A 114 -6.69 -3.38 14.06
CA LEU A 114 -7.50 -2.78 15.14
C LEU A 114 -9.00 -2.93 14.91
N GLY A 115 -9.44 -3.01 13.64
CA GLY A 115 -10.84 -3.21 13.29
C GLY A 115 -11.43 -4.55 13.74
N GLU A 116 -10.60 -5.52 14.15
CA GLU A 116 -11.04 -6.80 14.72
C GLU A 116 -11.27 -6.73 16.24
N LEU A 117 -10.83 -5.65 16.89
CA LEU A 117 -10.88 -5.51 18.35
C LEU A 117 -12.18 -4.86 18.82
N ARG A 118 -12.65 -5.30 19.97
CA ARG A 118 -13.74 -4.65 20.69
C ARG A 118 -13.27 -3.33 21.33
N PRO A 119 -14.20 -2.41 21.66
CA PRO A 119 -13.84 -1.12 22.25
C PRO A 119 -13.01 -1.22 23.55
N ASP A 120 -13.29 -2.21 24.41
CA ASP A 120 -12.55 -2.48 25.64
C ASP A 120 -11.12 -2.98 25.37
N GLU A 121 -10.94 -3.79 24.32
CA GLU A 121 -9.64 -4.26 23.87
C GLU A 121 -8.80 -3.11 23.29
N ILE A 122 -9.40 -2.26 22.45
CA ILE A 122 -8.73 -1.04 21.94
C ILE A 122 -8.34 -0.13 23.10
N ALA A 123 -9.25 0.12 24.06
CA ALA A 123 -8.94 0.95 25.22
C ALA A 123 -7.73 0.44 26.02
N SER A 124 -7.57 -0.89 26.13
CA SER A 124 -6.43 -1.50 26.82
C SER A 124 -5.06 -1.22 26.17
N LEU A 125 -5.05 -0.84 24.88
CA LEU A 125 -3.82 -0.52 24.15
C LEU A 125 -3.31 0.89 24.48
N LEU A 126 -4.16 1.79 24.96
CA LEU A 126 -3.77 3.16 25.28
C LEU A 126 -2.64 3.22 26.30
N ASP A 127 -2.65 2.33 27.28
CA ASP A 127 -1.62 2.24 28.33
C ASP A 127 -0.29 1.69 27.78
N ARG A 128 -0.29 1.12 26.58
CA ARG A 128 0.93 0.62 25.91
C ARG A 128 1.60 1.68 25.03
N ARG A 129 1.02 2.88 24.91
CA ARG A 129 1.62 3.93 24.11
C ARG A 129 3.01 4.30 24.64
N GLN A 130 3.91 4.56 23.74
CA GLN A 130 5.28 4.96 24.06
C GLN A 130 5.58 6.29 23.38
N ARG A 131 6.31 7.16 24.06
CA ARG A 131 6.79 8.40 23.47
C ARG A 131 7.67 8.08 22.26
N VAL A 132 7.40 8.76 21.13
CA VAL A 132 8.22 8.60 19.93
C VAL A 132 9.63 9.09 20.22
N SER A 133 10.60 8.25 19.92
CA SER A 133 12.02 8.51 20.11
C SER A 133 12.64 9.18 18.88
N GLU A 134 13.77 9.85 19.09
CA GLU A 134 14.57 10.43 18.01
C GLU A 134 14.98 9.38 16.95
N LEU A 135 15.30 8.15 17.37
CA LEU A 135 15.64 7.05 16.46
C LEU A 135 14.45 6.66 15.56
N GLN A 136 13.21 6.73 16.06
CA GLN A 136 12.01 6.48 15.26
C GLN A 136 11.81 7.57 14.22
N TYR A 137 12.01 8.83 14.58
CA TYR A 137 11.94 9.94 13.63
C TYR A 137 13.00 9.81 12.52
N GLN A 138 14.26 9.59 12.89
CA GLN A 138 15.36 9.44 11.93
C GLN A 138 15.15 8.26 10.99
N LEU A 139 14.68 7.12 11.52
CA LEU A 139 14.38 5.95 10.69
C LEU A 139 13.21 6.23 9.74
N ALA A 140 12.16 6.91 10.22
CA ALA A 140 11.01 7.27 9.40
C ALA A 140 11.38 8.24 8.28
N GLU A 141 12.19 9.27 8.57
CA GLU A 141 12.69 10.21 7.55
C GLU A 141 13.54 9.52 6.49
N ALA A 142 14.46 8.66 6.92
CA ALA A 142 15.30 7.88 6.01
C ALA A 142 14.44 6.96 5.11
N ALA A 143 13.46 6.27 5.70
CA ALA A 143 12.56 5.38 4.97
C ALA A 143 11.63 6.14 4.03
N TRP A 144 11.06 7.26 4.47
CA TRP A 144 10.22 8.13 3.64
C TRP A 144 10.97 8.72 2.47
N GLY A 145 12.20 9.20 2.70
CA GLY A 145 13.08 9.68 1.64
C GLY A 145 13.42 8.61 0.61
N ALA A 146 13.76 7.40 1.07
CA ALA A 146 14.08 6.26 0.22
C ALA A 146 12.86 5.73 -0.55
N PHE A 147 11.67 5.73 0.07
CA PHE A 147 10.41 5.33 -0.58
C PHE A 147 10.05 6.26 -1.76
N ARG A 148 10.38 7.55 -1.63
CA ARG A 148 10.14 8.57 -2.65
C ARG A 148 11.23 8.68 -3.70
N ALA A 149 12.36 8.00 -3.50
CA ALA A 149 13.50 8.05 -4.43
C ALA A 149 13.14 7.45 -5.80
N PRO A 150 13.77 7.93 -6.90
CA PRO A 150 13.50 7.40 -8.25
C PRO A 150 14.12 6.01 -8.50
N ALA A 151 14.79 5.44 -7.51
CA ALA A 151 15.35 4.09 -7.50
C ALA A 151 15.09 3.40 -6.17
N PRO A 152 14.81 2.08 -6.14
CA PRO A 152 14.37 1.38 -4.95
C PRO A 152 15.50 0.89 -4.03
N ASP A 153 16.76 1.03 -4.44
CA ASP A 153 17.92 0.47 -3.70
C ASP A 153 18.01 1.00 -2.27
N GLY A 154 17.79 2.31 -2.08
CA GLY A 154 17.82 2.91 -0.75
C GLY A 154 16.76 2.32 0.18
N LEU A 155 15.59 1.99 -0.35
CA LEU A 155 14.53 1.34 0.40
C LEU A 155 14.88 -0.13 0.71
N ASP A 156 15.47 -0.85 -0.26
CA ASP A 156 15.97 -2.22 -0.05
C ASP A 156 17.10 -2.25 0.99
N ASP A 157 17.95 -1.24 1.02
CA ASP A 157 19.00 -1.10 2.03
C ASP A 157 18.45 -0.85 3.44
N ILE A 158 17.40 -0.01 3.58
CA ILE A 158 16.80 0.29 4.88
C ILE A 158 16.25 -0.96 5.53
N ARG A 159 15.48 -1.79 4.82
CA ARG A 159 14.92 -3.02 5.41
C ARG A 159 15.97 -4.04 5.87
N ARG A 160 17.23 -3.90 5.41
CA ARG A 160 18.35 -4.77 5.79
C ARG A 160 19.13 -4.25 6.97
N ARG A 161 18.89 -3.01 7.40
CA ARG A 161 19.50 -2.41 8.59
C ARG A 161 18.71 -2.77 9.83
N ASP A 162 19.19 -2.31 10.97
CA ASP A 162 18.41 -2.36 12.21
C ASP A 162 17.20 -1.43 12.11
N THR A 163 16.02 -2.02 12.07
CA THR A 163 14.73 -1.33 12.09
C THR A 163 13.96 -1.56 13.39
N SER A 164 14.62 -2.00 14.46
CA SER A 164 13.98 -2.34 15.75
C SER A 164 13.19 -1.18 16.37
N ALA A 165 13.55 0.07 16.05
CA ALA A 165 12.80 1.26 16.44
C ALA A 165 11.38 1.30 15.82
N LEU A 166 11.20 0.75 14.60
CA LEU A 166 9.92 0.55 13.93
C LEU A 166 9.82 -0.93 13.51
N PRO A 167 9.43 -1.84 14.41
CA PRO A 167 9.66 -3.28 14.26
C PRO A 167 8.93 -3.94 13.09
N TYR A 168 7.87 -3.32 12.57
CA TYR A 168 7.11 -3.86 11.44
C TYR A 168 7.57 -3.29 10.08
N LEU A 169 8.41 -2.26 10.09
CA LEU A 169 8.82 -1.54 8.88
C LEU A 169 9.54 -2.44 7.87
N ALA A 170 10.48 -3.27 8.30
CA ALA A 170 11.24 -4.14 7.40
C ALA A 170 10.34 -5.15 6.65
N ALA A 171 9.34 -5.71 7.34
CA ALA A 171 8.37 -6.64 6.73
C ALA A 171 7.48 -5.91 5.72
N ALA A 172 6.99 -4.72 6.06
CA ALA A 172 6.19 -3.88 5.18
C ALA A 172 6.97 -3.47 3.92
N ILE A 173 8.22 -3.00 4.08
CA ILE A 173 9.08 -2.66 2.93
C ILE A 173 9.33 -3.90 2.06
N THR A 174 9.61 -5.07 2.65
CA THR A 174 9.81 -6.30 1.90
C THR A 174 8.58 -6.62 1.06
N ARG A 175 7.41 -6.52 1.67
CA ARG A 175 6.14 -6.78 0.98
C ARG A 175 5.88 -5.77 -0.15
N PHE A 176 6.21 -4.48 0.06
CA PHE A 176 6.14 -3.44 -0.97
C PHE A 176 7.07 -3.74 -2.15
N LEU A 177 8.32 -4.13 -1.88
CA LEU A 177 9.29 -4.44 -2.94
C LEU A 177 8.89 -5.66 -3.77
N GLN A 178 8.07 -6.55 -3.23
CA GLN A 178 7.48 -7.67 -3.97
C GLN A 178 6.38 -7.25 -4.96
N GLU A 179 5.96 -5.98 -4.95
CA GLU A 179 5.08 -5.41 -6.00
C GLU A 179 5.85 -5.01 -7.27
N TYR A 180 7.19 -4.97 -7.22
CA TYR A 180 7.99 -4.88 -8.44
C TYR A 180 7.81 -6.14 -9.28
N PRO A 181 7.89 -6.05 -10.64
CA PRO A 181 7.86 -7.21 -11.51
C PRO A 181 8.88 -8.26 -11.09
N TRP A 182 8.49 -9.51 -10.93
CA TRP A 182 9.43 -10.56 -10.57
C TRP A 182 10.31 -10.96 -11.75
N THR A 183 11.55 -11.37 -11.47
CA THR A 183 12.50 -11.83 -12.49
C THR A 183 12.04 -13.11 -13.19
N SER A 184 11.13 -13.90 -12.58
CA SER A 184 10.66 -15.18 -13.09
C SER A 184 9.61 -15.05 -14.21
N ASP A 185 8.74 -14.03 -14.16
CA ASP A 185 7.60 -13.92 -15.06
C ASP A 185 7.07 -12.49 -15.26
N GLY A 186 7.69 -11.50 -14.61
CA GLY A 186 7.29 -10.10 -14.73
C GLY A 186 6.01 -9.73 -13.97
N LEU A 187 5.39 -10.62 -13.23
CA LEU A 187 4.23 -10.33 -12.37
C LEU A 187 4.68 -9.73 -11.03
N SER A 188 3.86 -8.87 -10.45
CA SER A 188 3.96 -8.53 -9.03
C SER A 188 3.42 -9.70 -8.18
N ARG A 189 3.72 -9.69 -6.86
CA ARG A 189 3.17 -10.68 -5.93
C ARG A 189 1.63 -10.65 -5.94
N THR A 190 1.03 -9.48 -5.93
CA THR A 190 -0.43 -9.30 -5.96
C THR A 190 -1.04 -9.81 -7.28
N GLU A 191 -0.47 -9.45 -8.43
CA GLU A 191 -0.92 -9.95 -9.73
C GLU A 191 -0.82 -11.48 -9.82
N ARG A 192 0.31 -12.05 -9.40
CA ARG A 192 0.50 -13.50 -9.37
C ARG A 192 -0.54 -14.21 -8.51
N ARG A 193 -0.83 -13.68 -7.31
CA ARG A 193 -1.84 -14.25 -6.42
C ARG A 193 -3.21 -14.22 -7.08
N LEU A 194 -3.61 -13.10 -7.67
CA LEU A 194 -4.90 -12.98 -8.34
C LEU A 194 -5.02 -13.91 -9.54
N LEU A 195 -4.01 -13.97 -10.42
CA LEU A 195 -3.99 -14.91 -11.53
C LEU A 195 -4.02 -16.38 -11.07
N SER A 196 -3.35 -16.69 -9.95
CA SER A 196 -3.41 -18.03 -9.36
C SER A 196 -4.82 -18.42 -8.92
N LEU A 197 -5.57 -17.49 -8.34
CA LEU A 197 -6.98 -17.70 -7.99
C LEU A 197 -7.89 -17.82 -9.23
N ALA A 198 -7.58 -17.08 -10.29
CA ALA A 198 -8.30 -17.13 -11.56
C ALA A 198 -8.13 -18.46 -12.35
N ARG A 199 -7.25 -19.39 -11.89
CA ARG A 199 -7.22 -20.78 -12.39
C ARG A 199 -8.54 -21.51 -12.12
N GLU A 200 -9.23 -21.15 -11.05
CA GLU A 200 -10.60 -21.54 -10.78
C GLU A 200 -11.53 -20.71 -11.68
N SER A 201 -11.85 -21.24 -12.85
CA SER A 201 -12.61 -20.51 -13.87
C SER A 201 -13.95 -20.02 -13.34
N GLY A 202 -14.20 -18.71 -13.52
CA GLY A 202 -15.45 -18.09 -13.10
C GLY A 202 -15.53 -17.73 -11.62
N ILE A 203 -14.41 -17.77 -10.88
CA ILE A 203 -14.38 -17.24 -9.51
C ILE A 203 -14.74 -15.75 -9.52
N SER A 204 -15.65 -15.32 -8.65
CA SER A 204 -15.96 -13.90 -8.49
C SER A 204 -14.90 -13.19 -7.67
N LEU A 205 -14.68 -11.89 -7.92
CA LEU A 205 -13.74 -11.10 -7.13
C LEU A 205 -14.11 -11.07 -5.63
N ILE A 206 -15.41 -11.03 -5.30
CA ILE A 206 -15.86 -11.11 -3.91
C ILE A 206 -15.48 -12.45 -3.24
N SER A 207 -15.44 -13.54 -3.97
CA SER A 207 -15.00 -14.85 -3.47
C SER A 207 -13.47 -14.96 -3.44
N ALA A 208 -12.77 -14.26 -4.33
CA ALA A 208 -11.31 -14.20 -4.35
C ALA A 208 -10.76 -13.29 -3.23
N PHE A 209 -11.47 -12.22 -2.86
CA PHE A 209 -11.02 -11.20 -1.91
C PHE A 209 -10.51 -11.77 -0.57
N PRO A 210 -11.24 -12.58 0.20
CA PRO A 210 -10.73 -13.16 1.44
C PRO A 210 -9.51 -14.07 1.19
N ARG A 211 -9.45 -14.74 0.03
CA ARG A 211 -8.35 -15.63 -0.34
C ARG A 211 -7.08 -14.88 -0.76
N MET A 212 -7.19 -13.61 -1.15
CA MET A 212 -6.03 -12.74 -1.36
C MET A 212 -5.26 -12.50 -0.06
N HIS A 213 -5.95 -12.59 1.09
CA HIS A 213 -5.36 -12.41 2.42
C HIS A 213 -4.81 -13.71 3.03
N ASP A 214 -5.04 -14.88 2.41
CA ASP A 214 -4.41 -16.11 2.86
C ASP A 214 -2.88 -15.99 2.70
N ASP A 215 -2.14 -16.41 3.70
CA ASP A 215 -0.67 -16.34 3.73
C ASP A 215 -0.07 -14.92 3.72
N GLU A 216 -0.90 -13.87 3.80
CA GLU A 216 -0.43 -12.50 4.00
C GLU A 216 -0.25 -12.17 5.50
N GLN A 217 0.85 -11.49 5.82
CA GLN A 217 1.17 -11.06 7.17
C GLN A 217 1.48 -9.55 7.26
N ALA A 218 1.78 -8.93 6.14
CA ALA A 218 2.21 -7.53 6.08
C ALA A 218 1.42 -6.70 5.06
N TYR A 219 0.41 -7.26 4.42
CA TYR A 219 -0.40 -6.53 3.45
C TYR A 219 -1.79 -7.14 3.30
N TYR A 220 -2.80 -6.32 3.48
CA TYR A 220 -4.19 -6.68 3.28
C TYR A 220 -4.78 -5.79 2.20
N ILE A 221 -4.86 -6.36 0.97
CA ILE A 221 -5.39 -5.64 -0.19
C ILE A 221 -6.81 -5.15 0.09
N THR A 222 -7.12 -3.91 -0.30
CA THR A 222 -8.48 -3.40 -0.25
C THR A 222 -9.33 -3.95 -1.40
N ASP A 223 -10.64 -3.86 -1.28
CA ASP A 223 -11.57 -4.21 -2.33
C ASP A 223 -11.37 -3.35 -3.58
N GLY A 224 -11.14 -2.05 -3.42
CA GLY A 224 -10.82 -1.13 -4.52
C GLY A 224 -9.52 -1.51 -5.23
N SER A 225 -8.45 -1.78 -4.49
CA SER A 225 -7.16 -2.21 -5.05
C SER A 225 -7.26 -3.54 -5.78
N LEU A 226 -8.08 -4.49 -5.27
CA LEU A 226 -8.34 -5.76 -5.96
C LEU A 226 -9.08 -5.54 -7.28
N ALA A 227 -10.12 -4.72 -7.28
CA ALA A 227 -10.89 -4.39 -8.48
C ALA A 227 -10.03 -3.67 -9.52
N SER A 228 -9.19 -2.73 -9.09
CA SER A 228 -8.22 -2.04 -9.97
C SER A 228 -7.23 -3.02 -10.58
N THR A 229 -6.60 -3.88 -9.77
CA THR A 229 -5.66 -4.90 -10.26
C THR A 229 -6.31 -5.84 -11.28
N ALA A 230 -7.53 -6.31 -11.02
CA ALA A 230 -8.25 -7.17 -11.95
C ALA A 230 -8.57 -6.44 -13.27
N THR A 231 -8.95 -5.16 -13.18
CA THR A 231 -9.24 -4.32 -14.34
C THR A 231 -8.00 -4.10 -15.21
N ASP A 232 -6.86 -3.80 -14.59
CA ASP A 232 -5.58 -3.58 -15.28
C ASP A 232 -5.12 -4.84 -16.01
N LEU A 233 -5.22 -6.00 -15.37
CA LEU A 233 -4.88 -7.29 -15.99
C LEU A 233 -5.84 -7.67 -17.12
N ALA A 234 -7.11 -7.28 -17.05
CA ALA A 234 -8.09 -7.50 -18.09
C ALA A 234 -7.95 -6.53 -19.28
N ARG A 235 -7.46 -5.32 -19.02
CA ARG A 235 -7.22 -4.28 -20.04
C ARG A 235 -5.82 -4.33 -20.66
N SER A 236 -4.91 -5.15 -20.12
CA SER A 236 -3.58 -5.32 -20.72
C SER A 236 -3.67 -5.84 -22.16
N LEU A 237 -2.67 -5.56 -22.98
CA LEU A 237 -2.63 -5.97 -24.38
C LEU A 237 -1.37 -6.80 -24.65
N PRO A 238 -1.50 -8.13 -24.78
CA PRO A 238 -2.71 -8.96 -24.69
C PRO A 238 -3.26 -9.07 -23.24
N PRO A 239 -4.57 -9.33 -23.04
CA PRO A 239 -5.15 -9.45 -21.71
C PRO A 239 -4.66 -10.72 -20.98
N LEU A 240 -4.41 -10.61 -19.67
CA LEU A 240 -3.97 -11.75 -18.85
C LEU A 240 -5.14 -12.48 -18.20
N LEU A 241 -6.25 -11.79 -17.98
CA LEU A 241 -7.50 -12.40 -17.54
C LEU A 241 -8.69 -11.80 -18.29
N THR A 242 -9.82 -12.48 -18.26
CA THR A 242 -11.11 -11.91 -18.62
C THR A 242 -11.82 -11.50 -17.34
N LEU A 243 -12.46 -10.33 -17.35
CA LEU A 243 -13.31 -9.83 -16.29
C LEU A 243 -14.73 -9.67 -16.83
N SER A 244 -15.65 -10.52 -16.39
CA SER A 244 -17.07 -10.37 -16.71
C SER A 244 -17.70 -9.40 -15.72
N GLN A 245 -18.38 -8.37 -16.22
CA GLN A 245 -19.13 -7.47 -15.35
C GLN A 245 -20.52 -8.05 -15.06
N PRO A 246 -21.05 -7.88 -13.83
CA PRO A 246 -22.44 -8.19 -13.54
C PRO A 246 -23.35 -7.27 -14.36
N ALA A 247 -24.52 -7.78 -14.79
CA ALA A 247 -25.47 -7.03 -15.57
C ALA A 247 -26.15 -5.95 -14.71
N GLY A 248 -26.13 -4.69 -15.18
CA GLY A 248 -26.85 -3.57 -14.56
C GLY A 248 -25.96 -2.31 -14.38
N ALA A 249 -26.56 -1.12 -14.52
CA ALA A 249 -25.90 0.14 -14.23
C ALA A 249 -25.62 0.25 -12.73
N GLY A 250 -24.35 0.55 -12.34
CA GLY A 250 -23.92 0.64 -10.94
C GLY A 250 -23.63 -0.70 -10.27
N ALA A 251 -23.42 -1.76 -11.07
CA ALA A 251 -23.05 -3.08 -10.55
C ALA A 251 -21.66 -3.04 -9.88
N ASP A 252 -21.59 -3.61 -8.68
CA ASP A 252 -20.38 -3.75 -7.90
C ASP A 252 -19.34 -4.61 -8.67
N LEU A 253 -18.18 -4.04 -9.01
CA LEU A 253 -17.11 -4.73 -9.73
C LEU A 253 -16.65 -6.00 -9.01
N LEU A 254 -16.74 -6.04 -7.69
CA LEU A 254 -16.39 -7.23 -6.89
C LEU A 254 -17.28 -8.44 -7.21
N ARG A 255 -18.45 -8.24 -7.77
CA ARG A 255 -19.33 -9.34 -8.23
C ARG A 255 -18.94 -9.87 -9.60
N GLY A 256 -18.02 -9.21 -10.31
CA GLY A 256 -17.46 -9.68 -11.56
C GLY A 256 -16.71 -11.00 -11.38
N SER A 257 -16.79 -11.86 -12.39
CA SER A 257 -16.05 -13.12 -12.42
C SER A 257 -14.79 -12.97 -13.25
N ILE A 258 -13.71 -13.62 -12.81
CA ILE A 258 -12.43 -13.65 -13.51
C ILE A 258 -12.10 -15.05 -14.02
N ALA A 259 -11.41 -15.11 -15.15
CA ALA A 259 -10.83 -16.33 -15.69
C ALA A 259 -9.53 -16.04 -16.44
N LEU A 260 -8.58 -16.96 -16.40
CA LEU A 260 -7.31 -16.83 -17.12
C LEU A 260 -7.51 -16.86 -18.63
N THR A 261 -6.85 -15.95 -19.35
CA THR A 261 -6.64 -16.07 -20.80
C THR A 261 -5.52 -17.09 -21.10
N GLU A 262 -5.26 -17.35 -22.38
CA GLU A 262 -4.11 -18.14 -22.80
C GLU A 262 -2.80 -17.47 -22.40
N THR A 263 -2.67 -16.16 -22.66
CA THR A 263 -1.50 -15.36 -22.24
C THR A 263 -1.33 -15.37 -20.72
N GLY A 264 -2.42 -15.20 -19.96
CA GLY A 264 -2.37 -15.26 -18.50
C GLY A 264 -1.86 -16.60 -17.96
N ARG A 265 -2.24 -17.71 -18.62
CA ARG A 265 -1.71 -19.04 -18.27
C ARG A 265 -0.22 -19.18 -18.58
N ALA A 266 0.22 -18.73 -19.76
CA ALA A 266 1.61 -18.77 -20.18
C ALA A 266 2.51 -17.92 -19.26
N VAL A 267 2.06 -16.70 -18.91
CA VAL A 267 2.79 -15.84 -17.96
C VAL A 267 2.85 -16.48 -16.57
N LEU A 268 1.73 -16.98 -16.06
CA LEU A 268 1.69 -17.61 -14.73
C LEU A 268 2.50 -18.90 -14.65
N ALA A 269 2.72 -19.58 -15.79
CA ALA A 269 3.59 -20.75 -15.92
C ALA A 269 5.10 -20.36 -16.05
N GLY A 270 5.43 -19.08 -16.22
CA GLY A 270 6.78 -18.60 -16.48
C GLY A 270 7.26 -18.84 -17.93
N GLU A 271 6.37 -19.19 -18.83
CA GLU A 271 6.64 -19.40 -20.26
C GLU A 271 6.78 -18.06 -21.01
N GLN A 272 6.16 -17.01 -20.47
CA GLN A 272 6.22 -15.63 -20.97
C GLN A 272 6.45 -14.67 -19.81
N ASP A 273 7.14 -13.56 -20.10
CA ASP A 273 7.29 -12.45 -19.16
C ASP A 273 6.18 -11.42 -19.38
N ARG A 274 5.47 -11.08 -18.31
CA ARG A 274 4.34 -10.13 -18.32
C ARG A 274 4.71 -8.76 -18.87
N VAL A 275 5.91 -8.25 -18.48
CA VAL A 275 6.35 -6.92 -18.89
C VAL A 275 6.70 -6.91 -20.39
N VAL A 276 7.33 -7.99 -20.87
CA VAL A 276 7.65 -8.16 -22.29
C VAL A 276 6.39 -8.33 -23.12
N ALA A 277 5.41 -9.12 -22.62
CA ALA A 277 4.20 -9.43 -23.36
C ALA A 277 3.22 -8.24 -23.41
N CYS A 278 3.05 -7.51 -22.32
CA CYS A 278 1.98 -6.52 -22.16
C CYS A 278 2.48 -5.07 -21.97
N GLY A 279 3.79 -4.87 -21.86
CA GLY A 279 4.33 -3.58 -21.45
C GLY A 279 4.10 -3.28 -19.96
N LEU A 280 4.63 -2.15 -19.50
CA LEU A 280 4.43 -1.68 -18.13
C LEU A 280 4.46 -0.15 -18.10
N ASP A 281 3.51 0.44 -17.39
CA ASP A 281 3.51 1.83 -16.96
C ASP A 281 2.87 1.87 -15.57
N ARG A 282 3.73 1.96 -14.52
CA ARG A 282 3.27 1.89 -13.13
C ARG A 282 4.19 2.70 -12.22
N TRP A 283 3.58 3.38 -11.27
CA TRP A 283 4.31 3.99 -10.16
C TRP A 283 4.31 3.07 -8.93
N LEU A 284 5.49 2.95 -8.31
CA LEU A 284 5.69 2.32 -7.00
C LEU A 284 6.51 3.28 -6.13
N GLY A 285 5.83 4.02 -5.24
CA GLY A 285 6.45 5.11 -4.50
C GLY A 285 7.00 6.20 -5.43
N GLY A 286 8.29 6.48 -5.33
CA GLY A 286 8.98 7.43 -6.21
C GLY A 286 9.48 6.86 -7.54
N VAL A 287 9.34 5.55 -7.75
CA VAL A 287 9.84 4.87 -8.95
C VAL A 287 8.75 4.77 -10.01
N HIS A 288 9.03 5.32 -11.19
CA HIS A 288 8.16 5.15 -12.36
C HIS A 288 8.70 4.02 -13.24
N LEU A 289 8.03 2.89 -13.22
CA LEU A 289 8.35 1.73 -14.06
C LEU A 289 7.68 1.88 -15.43
N GLN A 290 8.47 2.12 -16.46
CA GLN A 290 7.99 2.25 -17.84
C GLN A 290 8.76 1.33 -18.77
N SER A 291 8.03 0.75 -19.76
CA SER A 291 8.66 -0.01 -20.85
C SER A 291 9.64 0.87 -21.63
N GLY A 292 10.88 0.43 -21.77
CA GLY A 292 11.95 1.18 -22.45
C GLY A 292 12.84 2.04 -21.53
N GLY A 293 12.49 2.17 -20.25
CA GLY A 293 13.35 2.75 -19.20
C GLY A 293 14.10 1.69 -18.41
N THR A 294 14.84 2.12 -17.38
CA THR A 294 15.42 1.20 -16.40
C THR A 294 14.29 0.47 -15.69
N LEU A 295 14.23 -0.85 -15.87
CA LEU A 295 13.23 -1.68 -15.21
C LEU A 295 13.86 -2.30 -13.96
N TRP A 296 13.21 -2.09 -12.83
CA TRP A 296 13.57 -2.72 -11.57
C TRP A 296 12.71 -3.97 -11.39
N ARG A 297 13.34 -5.08 -10.96
CA ARG A 297 12.66 -6.37 -10.76
C ARG A 297 12.98 -6.96 -9.41
N TRP A 298 12.00 -7.62 -8.81
CA TRP A 298 12.21 -8.42 -7.61
C TRP A 298 12.84 -9.77 -7.97
N ASP A 299 14.02 -10.04 -7.39
CA ASP A 299 14.66 -11.35 -7.44
C ASP A 299 14.33 -12.12 -6.16
N ASP A 300 13.44 -13.10 -6.28
CA ASP A 300 12.97 -13.88 -5.12
C ASP A 300 14.08 -14.77 -4.54
N THR A 301 15.04 -15.22 -5.36
CA THR A 301 16.17 -16.01 -4.89
C THR A 301 17.12 -15.18 -4.04
N ARG A 302 17.40 -13.95 -4.48
CA ARG A 302 18.29 -13.01 -3.77
C ARG A 302 17.55 -12.18 -2.73
N GLN A 303 16.22 -12.24 -2.72
CA GLN A 303 15.35 -11.44 -1.86
C GLN A 303 15.69 -9.94 -1.95
N ARG A 304 15.78 -9.41 -3.16
CA ARG A 304 16.12 -8.00 -3.42
C ARG A 304 15.61 -7.51 -4.77
N VAL A 305 15.51 -6.19 -4.91
CA VAL A 305 15.25 -5.54 -6.20
C VAL A 305 16.56 -5.34 -6.94
N ILE A 306 16.57 -5.67 -8.24
CA ILE A 306 17.72 -5.52 -9.13
C ILE A 306 17.29 -4.80 -10.41
N PRO A 307 18.20 -4.01 -11.04
CA PRO A 307 17.96 -3.46 -12.38
C PRO A 307 18.00 -4.58 -13.42
N SER A 308 17.17 -4.50 -14.46
CA SER A 308 17.13 -5.46 -15.57
C SER A 308 17.10 -4.76 -16.93
#